data_594a39b537992201c756c56dce049bb1
#
_entry.id   594a39b537992201c756c56dce049bb1
#
_cell.length_a   1.000
_cell.length_b   1.000
_cell.length_c   1.000
_cell.angle_alpha   90.00
_cell.angle_beta   90.00
_cell.angle_gamma   90.00
#
_symmetry.space_group_name_H-M   'P 1'
#
loop_
_entity.id
_entity.type
_entity.pdbx_description
1 polymer ?
#
loop_
_entity_poly.entity_id
_entity_poly.type
_entity_poly.pdbx_seq_one_letter_code
_entity_poly.pdbx_strand_id
1 'polypeptide(L)'
;MAKTPNDAASLSFEKALAELEGIVQKLESGSVDLEESISLYERGAALKAHCEAKLKAAQERIEKIVVSSDGRPKTEPAAFD
;
A
#
# COMPACT_ATOMS: atom_id res chain seq x y z
N MET A 1 15.37 0.01 18.53
CA MET A 1 15.16 0.87 17.88
C MET A 1 13.82 1.18 17.70
N ALA A 2 13.42 2.23 17.83
CA ALA A 2 12.10 2.57 17.77
C ALA A 2 11.59 2.45 16.41
N LYS A 3 10.42 1.97 16.23
CA LYS A 3 9.85 1.94 15.00
C LYS A 3 9.15 3.21 14.80
N THR A 4 9.34 3.85 13.73
CA THR A 4 8.69 5.10 13.47
C THR A 4 7.85 4.95 12.26
N PRO A 5 6.99 5.85 11.97
CA PRO A 5 6.19 5.77 10.79
C PRO A 5 7.02 5.72 9.53
N ASN A 6 8.22 6.23 9.58
CA ASN A 6 9.07 6.19 8.43
C ASN A 6 9.54 4.81 8.13
N ASP A 7 9.50 3.93 9.11
CA ASP A 7 9.87 2.58 8.88
C ASP A 7 9.02 1.98 7.80
N ALA A 8 7.76 2.35 7.70
CA ALA A 8 6.89 1.80 6.70
C ALA A 8 7.38 2.15 5.31
N ALA A 9 7.93 3.31 5.14
CA ALA A 9 8.39 3.74 3.84
C ALA A 9 9.58 2.97 3.33
N SER A 10 10.27 2.26 4.18
CA SER A 10 11.42 1.49 3.76
C SER A 10 11.07 0.07 3.36
N LEU A 11 9.83 -0.33 3.49
CA LEU A 11 9.44 -1.69 3.17
C LEU A 11 9.08 -1.82 1.71
N SER A 12 9.25 -2.99 1.17
CA SER A 12 8.72 -3.27 -0.15
C SER A 12 7.20 -3.29 -0.09
N PHE A 13 6.57 -3.17 -1.22
CA PHE A 13 5.11 -3.21 -1.27
C PHE A 13 4.60 -4.50 -0.67
N GLU A 14 5.22 -5.62 -1.01
CA GLU A 14 4.77 -6.92 -0.52
C GLU A 14 4.90 -7.03 0.98
N LYS A 15 5.98 -6.54 1.53
CA LYS A 15 6.17 -6.60 2.97
C LYS A 15 5.22 -5.66 3.68
N ALA A 16 5.00 -4.49 3.12
CA ALA A 16 4.07 -3.54 3.73
C ALA A 16 2.66 -4.12 3.71
N LEU A 17 2.28 -4.75 2.62
CA LEU A 17 0.96 -5.33 2.51
C LEU A 17 0.79 -6.47 3.50
N ALA A 18 1.79 -7.32 3.64
CA ALA A 18 1.72 -8.43 4.57
C ALA A 18 1.57 -7.94 6.00
N GLU A 19 2.30 -6.90 6.33
CA GLU A 19 2.21 -6.36 7.68
C GLU A 19 0.84 -5.74 7.90
N LEU A 20 0.31 -5.04 6.91
CA LEU A 20 -1.00 -4.45 7.03
C LEU A 20 -2.07 -5.52 7.22
N GLU A 21 -1.96 -6.60 6.49
CA GLU A 21 -2.92 -7.69 6.64
C GLU A 21 -2.89 -8.26 8.04
N GLY A 22 -1.71 -8.39 8.61
CA GLY A 22 -1.57 -8.87 9.98
C GLY A 22 -2.22 -7.93 10.98
N ILE A 23 -2.08 -6.64 10.75
CA ILE A 23 -2.69 -5.66 11.62
C ILE A 23 -4.21 -5.74 11.55
N VAL A 24 -4.73 -5.86 10.35
CA VAL A 24 -6.18 -5.96 10.18
C VAL A 24 -6.70 -7.19 10.89
N GLN A 25 -6.00 -8.29 10.79
CA GLN A 25 -6.42 -9.51 11.46
C GLN A 25 -6.43 -9.33 12.96
N LYS A 26 -5.43 -8.68 13.51
CA LYS A 26 -5.40 -8.46 14.93
C LYS A 26 -6.53 -7.57 15.38
N LEU A 27 -6.81 -6.52 14.63
CA LEU A 27 -7.89 -5.63 15.01
C LEU A 27 -9.25 -6.32 14.89
N GLU A 28 -9.38 -7.16 13.90
CA GLU A 28 -10.64 -7.86 13.71
C GLU A 28 -10.87 -8.92 14.78
N SER A 29 -9.81 -9.45 15.34
CA SER A 29 -9.96 -10.47 16.35
C SER A 29 -10.54 -9.91 17.63
N GLY A 30 -10.36 -8.62 17.83
CA GLY A 30 -10.87 -8.01 19.05
C GLY A 30 -10.12 -8.39 20.29
N SER A 31 -8.97 -9.00 20.17
CA SER A 31 -8.25 -9.44 21.34
C SER A 31 -7.17 -8.49 21.78
N VAL A 32 -7.06 -7.33 21.21
CA VAL A 32 -6.05 -6.38 21.63
C VAL A 32 -6.70 -5.31 22.49
N ASP A 33 -5.94 -4.72 23.39
CA ASP A 33 -6.50 -3.70 24.23
C ASP A 33 -6.57 -2.37 23.48
N LEU A 34 -7.16 -1.37 24.08
CA LEU A 34 -7.39 -0.12 23.41
C LEU A 34 -6.11 0.56 22.98
N GLU A 35 -5.12 0.60 23.85
CA GLU A 35 -3.89 1.25 23.52
C GLU A 35 -3.20 0.57 22.39
N GLU A 36 -3.20 -0.73 22.40
CA GLU A 36 -2.58 -1.48 21.33
C GLU A 36 -3.36 -1.29 20.04
N SER A 37 -4.67 -1.19 20.11
CA SER A 37 -5.48 -0.95 18.93
C SER A 37 -5.13 0.37 18.28
N ILE A 38 -4.92 1.40 19.08
CA ILE A 38 -4.56 2.69 18.56
C ILE A 38 -3.19 2.64 17.85
N SER A 39 -2.23 1.98 18.47
CA SER A 39 -0.92 1.85 17.86
C SER A 39 -0.98 1.08 16.56
N LEU A 40 -1.76 0.02 16.54
CA LEU A 40 -1.90 -0.77 15.34
C LEU A 40 -2.59 0.04 14.24
N TYR A 41 -3.57 0.82 14.62
CA TYR A 41 -4.26 1.65 13.65
C TYR A 41 -3.32 2.67 13.03
N GLU A 42 -2.48 3.29 13.85
CA GLU A 42 -1.52 4.26 13.35
C GLU A 42 -0.52 3.62 12.41
N ARG A 43 -0.04 2.45 12.81
CA ARG A 43 0.90 1.74 11.96
C ARG A 43 0.22 1.33 10.66
N GLY A 44 -1.01 0.88 10.75
CA GLY A 44 -1.77 0.47 9.59
C GLY A 44 -1.99 1.63 8.63
N ALA A 45 -2.26 2.80 9.17
CA ALA A 45 -2.45 3.98 8.32
C ALA A 45 -1.17 4.33 7.56
N ALA A 46 -0.02 4.20 8.20
CA ALA A 46 1.24 4.48 7.54
C ALA A 46 1.51 3.44 6.46
N LEU A 47 1.22 2.19 6.74
CA LEU A 47 1.44 1.13 5.76
C LEU A 47 0.49 1.29 4.58
N LYS A 48 -0.74 1.67 4.84
CA LYS A 48 -1.71 1.88 3.79
C LYS A 48 -1.27 3.01 2.88
N ALA A 49 -0.81 4.10 3.45
CA ALA A 49 -0.35 5.23 2.66
C ALA A 49 0.84 4.83 1.80
N HIS A 50 1.73 4.02 2.36
CA HIS A 50 2.91 3.57 1.63
C HIS A 50 2.49 2.69 0.46
N CYS A 51 1.57 1.77 0.69
CA CYS A 51 1.09 0.89 -0.37
C CYS A 51 0.39 1.69 -1.46
N GLU A 52 -0.39 2.67 -1.09
CA GLU A 52 -1.09 3.48 -2.07
C GLU A 52 -0.11 4.29 -2.90
N ALA A 53 0.93 4.81 -2.28
CA ALA A 53 1.93 5.55 -3.01
C ALA A 53 2.66 4.67 -4.01
N LYS A 54 2.95 3.43 -3.61
CA LYS A 54 3.61 2.50 -4.50
C LYS A 54 2.71 2.12 -5.67
N LEU A 55 1.45 1.91 -5.39
CA LEU A 55 0.51 1.56 -6.45
C LEU A 55 0.33 2.71 -7.41
N LYS A 56 0.26 3.93 -6.90
CA LYS A 56 0.11 5.07 -7.76
C LYS A 56 1.32 5.25 -8.66
N ALA A 57 2.50 5.10 -8.11
CA ALA A 57 3.72 5.20 -8.90
C ALA A 57 3.76 4.13 -9.97
N ALA A 58 3.33 2.93 -9.64
CA ALA A 58 3.33 1.84 -10.59
C ALA A 58 2.32 2.11 -11.71
N GLN A 59 1.18 2.64 -11.36
CA GLN A 59 0.18 2.96 -12.35
C GLN A 59 0.67 4.04 -13.30
N GLU A 60 1.34 5.02 -12.79
CA GLU A 60 1.89 6.08 -13.63
C GLU A 60 2.93 5.55 -14.57
N ARG A 61 3.74 4.63 -14.11
CA ARG A 61 4.75 4.04 -14.97
C ARG A 61 4.13 3.21 -16.07
N ILE A 62 3.10 2.47 -15.76
CA ILE A 62 2.42 1.66 -16.74
C ILE A 62 1.76 2.55 -17.78
N GLU A 63 1.13 3.61 -17.37
CA GLU A 63 0.50 4.51 -18.30
C GLU A 63 1.51 5.14 -19.23
N LYS A 64 2.67 5.50 -18.71
CA LYS A 64 3.69 6.06 -19.51
C LYS A 64 4.17 5.09 -20.55
N ILE A 65 4.34 3.85 -20.19
CA ILE A 65 4.81 2.82 -21.09
C ILE A 65 3.78 2.60 -22.19
N VAL A 66 2.54 2.52 -21.85
CA VAL A 66 1.50 2.26 -22.81
C VAL A 66 1.42 3.39 -23.83
N VAL A 67 1.43 4.60 -23.37
CA VAL A 67 1.36 5.72 -24.26
C VAL A 67 2.57 5.78 -25.15
N SER A 68 3.72 5.57 -24.62
CA SER A 68 4.91 5.62 -25.39
C SER A 68 4.96 4.57 -26.42
N SER A 69 4.59 3.37 -26.10
CA SER A 69 4.74 2.29 -26.99
C SER A 69 3.78 2.38 -28.11
N ASP A 70 2.57 2.86 -27.94
CA ASP A 70 1.66 2.95 -28.93
C ASP A 70 1.69 4.19 -29.63
N GLY A 71 2.12 5.20 -29.09
CA GLY A 71 1.96 6.44 -29.66
C GLY A 71 0.57 6.92 -29.63
N ARG A 72 -0.36 6.20 -29.13
CA ARG A 72 -1.68 6.58 -29.02
C ARG A 72 -2.20 6.09 -27.81
N PRO A 73 -3.04 6.71 -27.26
CA PRO A 73 -3.54 6.32 -26.03
C PRO A 73 -4.55 5.33 -26.12
N LYS A 74 -4.76 4.68 -26.84
CA LYS A 74 -5.70 3.88 -26.91
C LYS A 74 -5.84 2.99 -26.07
N THR A 75 -5.55 2.57 -25.70
CA THR A 75 -5.69 1.72 -25.04
C THR A 75 -6.42 1.13 -24.63
N GLU A 76 -6.76 0.81 -24.62
CA GLU A 76 -7.42 0.19 -24.29
C GLU A 76 -7.60 -0.21 -23.23
N PRO A 77 -7.84 0.22 -22.73
CA PRO A 77 -8.18 0.05 -21.53
C PRO A 77 -8.93 -1.01 -21.37
N ALA A 78 -9.48 -1.16 -22.21
CA ALA A 78 -10.22 -2.23 -22.11
C ALA A 78 -9.54 -3.24 -21.46
N ALA A 79 -8.38 -3.26 -21.63
CA ALA A 79 -7.63 -4.29 -21.13
C ALA A 79 -7.77 -4.39 -19.71
N PHE A 80 -8.13 -3.45 -19.11
CA PHE A 80 -8.19 -3.53 -17.83
C PHE A 80 -9.39 -3.66 -17.34
N ASP A 81 -10.25 -3.56 -17.91
CA ASP A 81 -11.46 -3.66 -17.42
C ASP A 81 -11.86 -4.71 -17.33
#